data_481fca10c9169979a90f3a6eeb798d81
#
_entry.id   481fca10c9169979a90f3a6eeb798d81
#
_cell.length_a   1.000
_cell.length_b   1.000
_cell.length_c   1.000
_cell.angle_alpha   90.00
_cell.angle_beta   90.00
_cell.angle_gamma   90.00
#
_symmetry.space_group_name_H-M   'P 1'
#
loop_
_entity.id
_entity.type
_entity.pdbx_description
1 polymer ?
#
loop_
_entity_poly.entity_id
_entity_poly.type
_entity_poly.pdbx_seq_one_letter_code
_entity_poly.pdbx_strand_id
1 'polypeptide(L)'
;PHAGRHRAPLPARPGVTRRVESVLDSDQRHQFEQDGYVVLPDFVPDSLLDTLRIRIDELVSDYAEGGLPEGAATVFSTTDQTHAQDDWFLTSADAVRPFFENGAFDDDGTQLVPMERALNKLGHAMHDLDPVFDRFSRTPDMADLATDLGFVEPLLLQSMVIFKPPWIGGEVTCHCDHSFLWTEPRTVVGFWFALDDATVANGCMWAIPGGHTGGARSRFRREGAGTTTDVLDPTPYDMDSLVPLEVAAGTCIAFHGCLPHWSGPNTSDHPRLAYTLHIIDGTADYRSDNWLQRGPDLPLRGFA
;
A
#
# COMPACT_ATOMS: atom_id res chain seq x y z
N PRO A 1 51.64 -31.30 26.83
CA PRO A 1 51.67 -30.97 25.43
C PRO A 1 50.31 -31.29 24.79
N HIS A 2 49.43 -30.27 24.69
CA HIS A 2 48.16 -30.39 23.99
C HIS A 2 48.32 -29.77 22.60
N ALA A 3 48.33 -30.61 21.59
CA ALA A 3 48.36 -30.21 20.20
C ALA A 3 46.98 -29.59 19.83
N GLY A 4 46.98 -28.29 19.53
CA GLY A 4 45.83 -27.61 18.97
C GLY A 4 45.57 -28.09 17.52
N ARG A 5 44.40 -28.63 17.27
CA ARG A 5 43.95 -28.94 15.91
C ARG A 5 43.38 -27.64 15.29
N HIS A 6 44.14 -27.10 14.34
CA HIS A 6 43.63 -26.06 13.44
C HIS A 6 42.53 -26.67 12.56
N ARG A 7 41.29 -26.23 12.72
CA ARG A 7 40.21 -26.47 11.76
C ARG A 7 40.42 -25.56 10.53
N ALA A 8 40.56 -26.18 9.36
CA ALA A 8 40.57 -25.44 8.10
C ALA A 8 39.21 -24.75 7.88
N PRO A 9 39.19 -23.55 7.29
CA PRO A 9 37.93 -22.88 6.96
C PRO A 9 37.19 -23.67 5.87
N LEU A 10 35.86 -23.79 6.08
CA LEU A 10 34.97 -24.43 5.10
C LEU A 10 34.98 -23.58 3.81
N PRO A 11 34.97 -24.24 2.63
CA PRO A 11 34.89 -23.53 1.36
C PRO A 11 33.57 -22.73 1.28
N ALA A 12 33.67 -21.48 0.81
CA ALA A 12 32.52 -20.65 0.51
C ALA A 12 31.58 -21.38 -0.46
N ARG A 13 30.29 -21.45 -0.13
CA ARG A 13 29.28 -22.01 -1.05
C ARG A 13 29.31 -21.18 -2.33
N PRO A 14 29.35 -21.79 -3.53
CA PRO A 14 29.21 -21.06 -4.77
C PRO A 14 27.87 -20.33 -4.73
N GLY A 15 27.89 -18.99 -4.89
CA GLY A 15 26.69 -18.20 -5.03
C GLY A 15 25.93 -18.71 -6.25
N VAL A 16 24.74 -19.24 -6.03
CA VAL A 16 23.78 -19.47 -7.10
C VAL A 16 23.38 -18.09 -7.57
N THR A 17 23.98 -17.61 -8.66
CA THR A 17 23.46 -16.44 -9.39
C THR A 17 22.09 -16.85 -9.93
N ARG A 18 21.03 -16.46 -9.22
CA ARG A 18 19.68 -16.55 -9.75
C ARG A 18 19.66 -15.71 -11.03
N ARG A 19 19.25 -16.33 -12.13
CA ARG A 19 18.93 -15.57 -13.34
C ARG A 19 17.76 -14.68 -12.93
N VAL A 20 17.92 -13.37 -12.99
CA VAL A 20 16.82 -12.41 -12.87
C VAL A 20 15.94 -12.65 -14.11
N GLU A 21 14.82 -13.34 -13.92
CA GLU A 21 13.82 -13.47 -14.97
C GLU A 21 13.00 -12.18 -14.92
N SER A 22 12.90 -11.51 -16.08
CA SER A 22 12.08 -10.30 -16.21
C SER A 22 10.63 -10.66 -15.96
N VAL A 23 9.98 -9.95 -15.05
CA VAL A 23 8.55 -10.06 -14.75
C VAL A 23 7.74 -9.35 -15.84
N LEU A 24 8.22 -8.18 -16.29
CA LEU A 24 7.56 -7.41 -17.32
C LEU A 24 8.13 -7.73 -18.70
N ASP A 25 7.27 -8.03 -19.65
CA ASP A 25 7.65 -8.04 -21.07
C ASP A 25 7.77 -6.60 -21.64
N SER A 26 8.09 -6.48 -22.94
CA SER A 26 8.29 -5.17 -23.58
C SER A 26 7.01 -4.35 -23.65
N ASP A 27 5.88 -4.98 -23.87
CA ASP A 27 4.58 -4.32 -24.04
C ASP A 27 4.06 -3.83 -22.68
N GLN A 28 4.26 -4.62 -21.62
CA GLN A 28 3.93 -4.25 -20.25
C GLN A 28 4.77 -3.08 -19.75
N ARG A 29 6.09 -3.04 -20.06
CA ARG A 29 6.94 -1.89 -19.74
C ARG A 29 6.46 -0.64 -20.48
N HIS A 30 6.16 -0.78 -21.76
CA HIS A 30 5.65 0.32 -22.57
C HIS A 30 4.30 0.82 -22.03
N GLN A 31 3.41 -0.08 -21.62
CA GLN A 31 2.15 0.28 -20.98
C GLN A 31 2.38 1.09 -19.70
N PHE A 32 3.29 0.64 -18.82
CA PHE A 32 3.60 1.39 -17.60
C PHE A 32 4.15 2.78 -17.89
N GLU A 33 5.04 2.91 -18.88
CA GLU A 33 5.61 4.20 -19.31
C GLU A 33 4.55 5.13 -19.93
N GLN A 34 3.62 4.59 -20.70
CA GLN A 34 2.61 5.35 -21.43
C GLN A 34 1.43 5.71 -20.52
N ASP A 35 0.87 4.72 -19.83
CA ASP A 35 -0.38 4.85 -19.08
C ASP A 35 -0.15 5.18 -17.60
N GLY A 36 1.05 4.95 -17.07
CA GLY A 36 1.41 5.11 -15.68
C GLY A 36 1.00 3.94 -14.79
N TYR A 37 0.53 2.84 -15.38
CA TYR A 37 0.23 1.59 -14.68
C TYR A 37 0.35 0.37 -15.60
N VAL A 38 0.50 -0.80 -14.97
CA VAL A 38 0.44 -2.10 -15.66
C VAL A 38 -0.37 -3.07 -14.81
N VAL A 39 -1.18 -3.89 -15.48
CA VAL A 39 -2.01 -4.95 -14.85
C VAL A 39 -1.33 -6.28 -15.09
N LEU A 40 -1.07 -7.02 -14.02
CA LEU A 40 -0.39 -8.32 -14.03
C LEU A 40 -1.33 -9.39 -13.46
N PRO A 41 -2.15 -10.04 -14.30
CA PRO A 41 -3.03 -11.12 -13.87
C PRO A 41 -2.21 -12.30 -13.31
N ASP A 42 -2.80 -13.07 -12.39
CA ASP A 42 -2.20 -14.28 -11.80
C ASP A 42 -0.81 -14.06 -11.18
N PHE A 43 -0.49 -12.83 -10.78
CA PHE A 43 0.79 -12.49 -10.17
C PHE A 43 0.97 -13.13 -8.79
N VAL A 44 -0.11 -13.24 -8.03
CA VAL A 44 -0.11 -13.85 -6.70
C VAL A 44 -0.75 -15.24 -6.79
N PRO A 45 -0.01 -16.32 -6.54
CA PRO A 45 -0.57 -17.67 -6.53
C PRO A 45 -1.66 -17.85 -5.47
N ASP A 46 -2.67 -18.68 -5.74
CA ASP A 46 -3.81 -18.94 -4.85
C ASP A 46 -3.38 -19.29 -3.42
N SER A 47 -2.34 -20.12 -3.27
CA SER A 47 -1.83 -20.51 -1.94
C SER A 47 -1.29 -19.35 -1.11
N LEU A 48 -0.77 -18.30 -1.75
CA LEU A 48 -0.34 -17.08 -1.08
C LEU A 48 -1.55 -16.19 -0.77
N LEU A 49 -2.52 -16.10 -1.68
CA LEU A 49 -3.78 -15.40 -1.42
C LEU A 49 -4.49 -15.95 -0.19
N ASP A 50 -4.63 -17.27 -0.11
CA ASP A 50 -5.25 -17.94 1.03
C ASP A 50 -4.49 -17.67 2.33
N THR A 51 -3.15 -17.67 2.28
CA THR A 51 -2.31 -17.35 3.44
C THR A 51 -2.55 -15.92 3.93
N LEU A 52 -2.65 -14.95 3.01
CA LEU A 52 -2.92 -13.55 3.34
C LEU A 52 -4.33 -13.38 3.92
N ARG A 53 -5.34 -13.99 3.30
CA ARG A 53 -6.72 -13.93 3.76
C ARG A 53 -6.88 -14.50 5.17
N ILE A 54 -6.32 -15.69 5.43
CA ILE A 54 -6.32 -16.31 6.76
C ILE A 54 -5.70 -15.36 7.78
N ARG A 55 -4.54 -14.75 7.44
CA ARG A 55 -3.88 -13.82 8.36
C ARG A 55 -4.71 -12.57 8.64
N ILE A 56 -5.39 -12.06 7.63
CA ILE A 56 -6.31 -10.92 7.79
C ILE A 56 -7.47 -11.28 8.69
N ASP A 57 -8.08 -12.46 8.50
CA ASP A 57 -9.19 -12.92 9.34
C ASP A 57 -8.74 -13.07 10.82
N GLU A 58 -7.52 -13.58 11.07
CA GLU A 58 -6.94 -13.61 12.41
C GLU A 58 -6.81 -12.21 13.02
N LEU A 59 -6.26 -11.24 12.28
CA LEU A 59 -6.12 -9.85 12.74
C LEU A 59 -7.48 -9.19 13.04
N VAL A 60 -8.47 -9.43 12.19
CA VAL A 60 -9.84 -8.93 12.41
C VAL A 60 -10.45 -9.54 13.67
N SER A 61 -10.26 -10.86 13.88
CA SER A 61 -10.74 -11.56 15.08
C SER A 61 -10.06 -11.05 16.35
N ASP A 62 -8.74 -10.80 16.29
CA ASP A 62 -7.98 -10.24 17.41
C ASP A 62 -8.55 -8.87 17.84
N TYR A 63 -8.95 -8.00 16.90
CA TYR A 63 -9.61 -6.74 17.22
C TYR A 63 -11.05 -6.92 17.73
N ALA A 64 -11.78 -7.90 17.22
CA ALA A 64 -13.15 -8.19 17.65
C ALA A 64 -13.20 -8.73 19.10
N GLU A 65 -12.24 -9.59 19.47
CA GLU A 65 -12.20 -10.28 20.77
C GLU A 65 -11.40 -9.48 21.81
N GLY A 66 -10.28 -8.91 21.42
CA GLY A 66 -9.34 -8.21 22.31
C GLY A 66 -9.73 -6.77 22.61
N GLY A 67 -10.70 -6.24 21.91
CA GLY A 67 -11.08 -4.82 21.95
C GLY A 67 -10.09 -3.93 21.21
N LEU A 68 -10.50 -2.70 21.00
CA LEU A 68 -9.69 -1.70 20.28
C LEU A 68 -8.66 -1.07 21.22
N PRO A 69 -7.44 -0.80 20.74
CA PRO A 69 -6.49 0.03 21.46
C PRO A 69 -7.10 1.41 21.81
N GLU A 70 -6.67 2.01 22.91
CA GLU A 70 -7.10 3.37 23.28
C GLU A 70 -6.78 4.37 22.15
N GLY A 71 -7.76 5.17 21.75
CA GLY A 71 -7.64 6.13 20.63
C GLY A 71 -7.86 5.53 19.25
N ALA A 72 -8.14 4.23 19.12
CA ALA A 72 -8.27 3.54 17.84
C ALA A 72 -9.59 3.81 17.09
N ALA A 73 -10.61 4.39 17.70
CA ALA A 73 -11.89 4.67 17.04
C ALA A 73 -11.80 5.82 16.00
N THR A 74 -10.71 5.85 15.25
CA THR A 74 -10.48 6.84 14.19
C THR A 74 -11.18 6.40 12.91
N VAL A 75 -12.21 7.13 12.54
CA VAL A 75 -12.88 7.00 11.24
C VAL A 75 -11.95 7.58 10.18
N PHE A 76 -11.67 6.80 9.14
CA PHE A 76 -10.91 7.26 8.00
C PHE A 76 -11.85 7.69 6.86
N SER A 77 -11.79 8.98 6.50
CA SER A 77 -12.53 9.52 5.36
C SER A 77 -11.58 10.34 4.49
N THR A 78 -11.56 10.07 3.19
CA THR A 78 -10.81 10.87 2.23
C THR A 78 -11.55 12.14 1.84
N THR A 79 -12.86 12.24 2.13
CA THR A 79 -13.69 13.40 1.81
C THR A 79 -13.56 14.54 2.83
N ASP A 80 -13.45 14.21 4.13
CA ASP A 80 -13.49 15.22 5.19
C ASP A 80 -12.12 15.65 5.72
N GLN A 81 -11.05 14.90 5.42
CA GLN A 81 -9.65 15.14 5.83
C GLN A 81 -9.43 15.46 7.32
N THR A 82 -10.43 15.22 8.18
CA THR A 82 -10.40 15.55 9.62
C THR A 82 -9.33 14.75 10.36
N HIS A 83 -9.02 13.53 9.90
CA HIS A 83 -7.98 12.65 10.43
C HIS A 83 -6.55 13.12 10.10
N ALA A 84 -6.37 14.11 9.23
CA ALA A 84 -5.06 14.66 8.88
C ALA A 84 -4.34 15.32 10.06
N GLN A 85 -5.04 15.58 11.16
CA GLN A 85 -4.51 16.12 12.41
C GLN A 85 -4.58 15.13 13.57
N ASP A 86 -5.05 13.89 13.32
CA ASP A 86 -5.20 12.86 14.32
C ASP A 86 -3.83 12.19 14.62
N ASP A 87 -3.41 12.22 15.87
CA ASP A 87 -2.18 11.58 16.32
C ASP A 87 -2.17 10.07 16.05
N TRP A 88 -3.33 9.41 16.09
CA TRP A 88 -3.45 7.99 15.75
C TRP A 88 -2.99 7.71 14.32
N PHE A 89 -3.37 8.57 13.36
CA PHE A 89 -2.91 8.47 11.98
C PHE A 89 -1.45 8.90 11.84
N LEU A 90 -1.08 10.08 12.36
CA LEU A 90 0.23 10.69 12.15
C LEU A 90 1.39 9.91 12.77
N THR A 91 1.10 9.07 13.78
CA THR A 91 2.10 8.22 14.45
C THR A 91 1.99 6.75 14.08
N SER A 92 1.36 6.41 12.94
CA SER A 92 1.15 5.02 12.50
C SER A 92 2.20 4.51 11.52
N ALA A 93 3.21 5.31 11.19
CA ALA A 93 4.22 4.95 10.20
C ALA A 93 5.02 3.68 10.53
N ASP A 94 5.25 3.42 11.83
CA ASP A 94 6.01 2.30 12.38
C ASP A 94 5.13 1.34 13.19
N ALA A 95 3.84 1.27 12.85
CA ALA A 95 2.84 0.44 13.54
C ALA A 95 1.88 -0.24 12.55
N VAL A 96 1.16 -1.23 13.06
CA VAL A 96 -0.03 -1.79 12.40
C VAL A 96 -1.24 -1.33 13.21
N ARG A 97 -2.06 -0.46 12.63
CA ARG A 97 -3.22 0.15 13.29
C ARG A 97 -4.49 -0.01 12.46
N PRO A 98 -5.65 -0.24 13.10
CA PRO A 98 -6.93 -0.22 12.45
C PRO A 98 -7.41 1.22 12.22
N PHE A 99 -8.09 1.42 11.09
CA PHE A 99 -8.84 2.60 10.74
C PHE A 99 -10.22 2.15 10.25
N PHE A 100 -11.26 2.91 10.54
CA PHE A 100 -12.63 2.47 10.36
C PHE A 100 -13.37 3.24 9.28
N GLU A 101 -14.38 2.59 8.72
CA GLU A 101 -15.28 3.20 7.75
C GLU A 101 -16.17 4.25 8.43
N ASN A 102 -16.57 5.24 7.64
CA ASN A 102 -17.57 6.20 8.06
C ASN A 102 -18.90 5.46 8.32
N GLY A 103 -19.51 5.73 9.47
CA GLY A 103 -20.74 5.02 9.90
C GLY A 103 -20.50 3.66 10.56
N ALA A 104 -19.25 3.26 10.82
CA ALA A 104 -18.96 2.06 11.62
C ALA A 104 -19.24 2.25 13.10
N PHE A 105 -19.20 3.49 13.58
CA PHE A 105 -19.49 3.90 14.96
C PHE A 105 -20.47 5.06 14.98
N ASP A 106 -21.24 5.18 16.06
CA ASP A 106 -22.05 6.37 16.32
C ASP A 106 -21.22 7.50 17.00
N ASP A 107 -21.86 8.64 17.25
CA ASP A 107 -21.23 9.81 17.87
C ASP A 107 -20.73 9.55 19.31
N ASP A 108 -21.28 8.53 19.98
CA ASP A 108 -20.89 8.11 21.32
C ASP A 108 -19.76 7.06 21.30
N GLY A 109 -19.29 6.66 20.10
CA GLY A 109 -18.26 5.64 19.90
C GLY A 109 -18.76 4.20 20.03
N THR A 110 -20.07 3.98 19.96
CA THR A 110 -20.66 2.64 19.95
C THR A 110 -20.55 2.04 18.56
N GLN A 111 -20.00 0.82 18.48
CA GLN A 111 -19.89 0.10 17.22
C GLN A 111 -21.25 -0.29 16.67
N LEU A 112 -21.55 0.12 15.43
CA LEU A 112 -22.85 -0.09 14.77
C LEU A 112 -22.88 -1.33 13.86
N VAL A 113 -21.72 -1.78 13.40
CA VAL A 113 -21.58 -2.95 12.51
C VAL A 113 -20.51 -3.90 13.05
N PRO A 114 -20.56 -5.21 12.72
CA PRO A 114 -19.49 -6.14 13.11
C PRO A 114 -18.10 -5.70 12.65
N MET A 115 -17.04 -6.13 13.35
CA MET A 115 -15.66 -5.69 13.12
C MET A 115 -15.20 -5.88 11.68
N GLU A 116 -15.52 -7.00 11.08
CA GLU A 116 -15.22 -7.35 9.69
C GLU A 116 -15.86 -6.39 8.66
N ARG A 117 -16.86 -5.63 9.07
CA ARG A 117 -17.51 -4.59 8.26
C ARG A 117 -17.18 -3.18 8.72
N ALA A 118 -16.54 -3.02 9.88
CA ALA A 118 -16.19 -1.74 10.43
C ALA A 118 -14.86 -1.21 9.84
N LEU A 119 -13.96 -2.11 9.45
CA LEU A 119 -12.61 -1.75 9.01
C LEU A 119 -12.61 -1.12 7.62
N ASN A 120 -11.89 0.00 7.50
CA ASN A 120 -11.48 0.63 6.26
C ASN A 120 -10.09 0.14 5.84
N LYS A 121 -9.12 0.16 6.77
CA LYS A 121 -7.76 -0.32 6.51
C LYS A 121 -7.03 -0.74 7.79
N LEU A 122 -6.01 -1.58 7.60
CA LEU A 122 -4.93 -1.82 8.55
C LEU A 122 -3.64 -1.29 7.95
N GLY A 123 -2.88 -0.49 8.65
CA GLY A 123 -1.64 0.13 8.15
C GLY A 123 -0.80 0.74 9.28
N HIS A 124 0.45 1.11 9.03
CA HIS A 124 1.08 1.30 7.71
C HIS A 124 2.40 0.53 7.57
N ALA A 125 2.75 -0.34 8.53
CA ALA A 125 4.01 -1.08 8.56
C ALA A 125 3.84 -2.61 8.55
N MET A 126 2.78 -3.15 7.93
CA MET A 126 2.51 -4.59 7.91
C MET A 126 3.68 -5.37 7.29
N HIS A 127 4.28 -4.85 6.22
CA HIS A 127 5.43 -5.45 5.54
C HIS A 127 6.69 -5.58 6.40
N ASP A 128 6.74 -4.94 7.56
CA ASP A 128 7.87 -5.01 8.50
C ASP A 128 7.52 -5.70 9.82
N LEU A 129 6.27 -5.59 10.27
CA LEU A 129 5.85 -5.99 11.61
C LEU A 129 5.04 -7.28 11.65
N ASP A 130 4.38 -7.66 10.56
CA ASP A 130 3.66 -8.92 10.47
C ASP A 130 4.45 -9.95 9.65
N PRO A 131 4.78 -11.13 10.22
CA PRO A 131 5.65 -12.10 9.56
C PRO A 131 5.05 -12.72 8.29
N VAL A 132 3.73 -12.69 8.09
CA VAL A 132 3.08 -13.16 6.85
C VAL A 132 3.26 -12.12 5.77
N PHE A 133 2.96 -10.85 6.10
CA PHE A 133 3.10 -9.73 5.17
C PHE A 133 4.57 -9.39 4.87
N ASP A 134 5.48 -9.57 5.83
CA ASP A 134 6.92 -9.42 5.59
C ASP A 134 7.41 -10.40 4.51
N ARG A 135 7.07 -11.69 4.66
CA ARG A 135 7.44 -12.71 3.65
C ARG A 135 6.79 -12.46 2.30
N PHE A 136 5.51 -12.08 2.28
CA PHE A 136 4.81 -11.76 1.03
C PHE A 136 5.44 -10.57 0.33
N SER A 137 5.65 -9.45 1.03
CA SER A 137 6.16 -8.20 0.47
C SER A 137 7.59 -8.30 -0.05
N ARG A 138 8.34 -9.36 0.31
CA ARG A 138 9.74 -9.57 -0.09
C ARG A 138 9.94 -10.83 -0.91
N THR A 139 8.91 -11.23 -1.66
CA THR A 139 9.07 -12.34 -2.62
C THR A 139 10.04 -11.92 -3.74
N PRO A 140 10.76 -12.89 -4.30
CA PRO A 140 11.66 -12.61 -5.43
C PRO A 140 10.97 -11.93 -6.60
N ASP A 141 9.72 -12.28 -6.90
CA ASP A 141 8.96 -11.72 -8.02
C ASP A 141 8.67 -10.22 -7.82
N MET A 142 8.48 -9.77 -6.57
CA MET A 142 8.34 -8.35 -6.27
C MET A 142 9.66 -7.58 -6.43
N ALA A 143 10.78 -8.19 -6.04
CA ALA A 143 12.10 -7.60 -6.23
C ALA A 143 12.45 -7.47 -7.73
N ASP A 144 12.11 -8.52 -8.51
CA ASP A 144 12.31 -8.54 -9.96
C ASP A 144 11.39 -7.50 -10.65
N LEU A 145 10.12 -7.37 -10.21
CA LEU A 145 9.19 -6.34 -10.70
C LEU A 145 9.72 -4.91 -10.41
N ALA A 146 10.21 -4.65 -9.20
CA ALA A 146 10.80 -3.35 -8.88
C ALA A 146 12.02 -3.05 -9.76
N THR A 147 12.86 -4.06 -10.03
CA THR A 147 14.00 -3.93 -10.96
C THR A 147 13.55 -3.61 -12.37
N ASP A 148 12.50 -4.28 -12.85
CA ASP A 148 11.91 -4.05 -14.17
C ASP A 148 11.31 -2.67 -14.33
N LEU A 149 10.81 -2.08 -13.24
CA LEU A 149 10.31 -0.71 -13.18
C LEU A 149 11.42 0.34 -13.01
N GLY A 150 12.70 -0.08 -12.99
CA GLY A 150 13.86 0.80 -13.02
C GLY A 150 14.38 1.26 -11.66
N PHE A 151 13.96 0.64 -10.56
CA PHE A 151 14.50 0.96 -9.23
C PHE A 151 15.98 0.53 -9.13
N VAL A 152 16.79 1.41 -8.56
CA VAL A 152 18.21 1.16 -8.27
C VAL A 152 18.38 0.63 -6.85
N GLU A 153 17.73 1.26 -5.89
CA GLU A 153 17.74 0.89 -4.48
C GLU A 153 16.29 0.87 -3.94
N PRO A 154 15.48 -0.15 -4.29
CA PRO A 154 14.09 -0.19 -3.88
C PRO A 154 13.94 -0.34 -2.36
N LEU A 155 13.21 0.57 -1.73
CA LEU A 155 12.88 0.58 -0.31
C LEU A 155 11.36 0.48 -0.13
N LEU A 156 10.92 -0.44 0.74
CA LEU A 156 9.52 -0.60 1.11
C LEU A 156 9.15 0.47 2.13
N LEU A 157 8.21 1.33 1.79
CA LEU A 157 7.89 2.52 2.57
C LEU A 157 6.64 2.34 3.43
N GLN A 158 5.55 1.88 2.82
CA GLN A 158 4.23 1.80 3.43
C GLN A 158 3.49 0.57 2.92
N SER A 159 2.70 -0.05 3.78
CA SER A 159 1.77 -1.10 3.35
C SER A 159 0.44 -1.02 4.09
N MET A 160 -0.62 -1.40 3.40
CA MET A 160 -1.98 -1.41 3.96
C MET A 160 -2.76 -2.62 3.46
N VAL A 161 -3.55 -3.22 4.34
CA VAL A 161 -4.72 -3.99 3.92
C VAL A 161 -5.88 -3.01 3.83
N ILE A 162 -6.52 -2.93 2.68
CA ILE A 162 -7.64 -2.04 2.41
C ILE A 162 -8.90 -2.89 2.30
N PHE A 163 -9.81 -2.64 3.22
CA PHE A 163 -11.14 -3.23 3.23
C PHE A 163 -12.10 -2.33 2.45
N LYS A 164 -13.03 -2.93 1.78
CA LYS A 164 -14.17 -2.25 1.21
C LYS A 164 -15.40 -3.13 1.46
N PRO A 165 -15.91 -3.10 2.71
CA PRO A 165 -17.00 -3.98 3.13
C PRO A 165 -18.28 -3.69 2.37
N PRO A 166 -19.17 -4.68 2.20
CA PRO A 166 -20.45 -4.53 1.52
C PRO A 166 -21.28 -3.36 2.05
N TRP A 167 -21.75 -2.50 1.16
CA TRP A 167 -22.68 -1.38 1.40
C TRP A 167 -22.18 -0.23 2.26
N ILE A 168 -21.06 -0.39 2.99
CA ILE A 168 -20.49 0.62 3.88
C ILE A 168 -19.11 1.11 3.38
N GLY A 169 -18.39 0.29 2.58
CA GLY A 169 -17.10 0.66 2.03
C GLY A 169 -17.15 1.98 1.28
N GLY A 170 -16.49 3.00 1.83
CA GLY A 170 -16.56 4.38 1.37
C GLY A 170 -15.80 4.64 0.07
N GLU A 171 -16.04 5.80 -0.53
CA GLU A 171 -15.26 6.33 -1.64
C GLU A 171 -13.82 6.65 -1.22
N VAL A 172 -12.87 6.41 -2.13
CA VAL A 172 -11.52 7.00 -2.06
C VAL A 172 -11.44 8.06 -3.15
N THR A 173 -11.37 9.32 -2.74
CA THR A 173 -11.35 10.48 -3.66
C THR A 173 -10.15 10.43 -4.61
N CYS A 174 -10.29 10.98 -5.81
CA CYS A 174 -9.22 10.98 -6.81
C CYS A 174 -7.98 11.72 -6.29
N HIS A 175 -6.86 11.03 -6.29
CA HIS A 175 -5.58 11.51 -5.76
C HIS A 175 -4.38 10.86 -6.45
N CYS A 176 -3.21 11.32 -6.09
CA CYS A 176 -1.92 10.70 -6.42
C CYS A 176 -1.20 10.34 -5.13
N ASP A 177 -0.63 9.14 -5.02
CA ASP A 177 0.13 8.71 -3.83
C ASP A 177 1.34 9.58 -3.54
N HIS A 178 1.99 10.07 -4.60
CA HIS A 178 3.13 10.98 -4.48
C HIS A 178 2.80 12.25 -3.69
N SER A 179 1.53 12.69 -3.68
CA SER A 179 1.07 13.81 -2.85
C SER A 179 1.31 13.58 -1.36
N PHE A 180 1.32 12.33 -0.91
CA PHE A 180 1.46 11.92 0.50
C PHE A 180 2.85 11.38 0.81
N LEU A 181 3.57 10.86 -0.21
CA LEU A 181 4.84 10.14 -0.08
C LEU A 181 5.90 10.79 -0.98
N TRP A 182 6.21 12.06 -0.72
CA TRP A 182 6.99 12.90 -1.62
C TRP A 182 8.45 12.49 -1.72
N THR A 183 8.94 12.25 -2.94
CA THR A 183 10.36 12.02 -3.27
C THR A 183 10.85 12.96 -4.37
N GLU A 184 12.13 13.27 -4.38
CA GLU A 184 12.79 14.00 -5.47
C GLU A 184 14.08 13.27 -5.91
N PRO A 185 14.14 12.75 -7.15
CA PRO A 185 13.07 12.72 -8.15
C PRO A 185 11.86 11.88 -7.71
N ARG A 186 10.77 11.94 -8.50
CA ARG A 186 9.54 11.21 -8.24
C ARG A 186 9.74 9.72 -8.48
N THR A 187 9.83 8.93 -7.41
CA THR A 187 10.16 7.49 -7.48
C THR A 187 9.11 6.61 -6.84
N VAL A 188 8.03 7.18 -6.29
CA VAL A 188 6.97 6.38 -5.67
C VAL A 188 6.28 5.50 -6.71
N VAL A 189 6.16 4.21 -6.40
CA VAL A 189 5.33 3.25 -7.13
C VAL A 189 4.48 2.50 -6.12
N GLY A 190 3.20 2.34 -6.42
CA GLY A 190 2.27 1.50 -5.69
C GLY A 190 2.14 0.12 -6.33
N PHE A 191 2.21 -0.94 -5.52
CA PHE A 191 1.76 -2.28 -5.88
C PHE A 191 0.44 -2.52 -5.17
N TRP A 192 -0.61 -2.73 -5.93
CA TRP A 192 -1.95 -3.01 -5.43
C TRP A 192 -2.31 -4.45 -5.81
N PHE A 193 -2.54 -5.30 -4.81
CA PHE A 193 -2.85 -6.72 -4.99
C PHE A 193 -4.31 -6.95 -4.69
N ALA A 194 -5.05 -7.44 -5.68
CA ALA A 194 -6.43 -7.87 -5.50
C ALA A 194 -6.45 -9.15 -4.65
N LEU A 195 -6.95 -9.06 -3.42
CA LEU A 195 -7.17 -10.23 -2.58
C LEU A 195 -8.57 -10.83 -2.80
N ASP A 196 -9.50 -10.05 -3.35
CA ASP A 196 -10.80 -10.46 -3.87
C ASP A 196 -10.95 -9.96 -5.30
N ASP A 197 -11.91 -10.50 -6.06
CA ASP A 197 -12.28 -9.93 -7.34
C ASP A 197 -12.72 -8.48 -7.15
N ALA A 198 -12.16 -7.59 -7.95
CA ALA A 198 -12.47 -6.17 -7.91
C ALA A 198 -13.27 -5.78 -9.14
N THR A 199 -14.48 -5.29 -8.93
CA THR A 199 -15.42 -4.89 -9.96
C THR A 199 -15.90 -3.46 -9.72
N VAL A 200 -16.51 -2.84 -10.71
CA VAL A 200 -17.14 -1.52 -10.55
C VAL A 200 -18.13 -1.52 -9.37
N ALA A 201 -18.90 -2.60 -9.21
CA ALA A 201 -19.95 -2.68 -8.20
C ALA A 201 -19.40 -2.73 -6.76
N ASN A 202 -18.24 -3.38 -6.53
CA ASN A 202 -17.64 -3.48 -5.20
C ASN A 202 -16.47 -2.49 -4.97
N GLY A 203 -16.29 -1.54 -5.90
CA GLY A 203 -15.32 -0.47 -5.76
C GLY A 203 -13.90 -0.84 -6.20
N CYS A 204 -13.74 -1.32 -7.44
CA CYS A 204 -12.43 -1.47 -8.06
C CYS A 204 -11.69 -0.13 -8.13
N MET A 205 -10.41 -0.18 -8.39
CA MET A 205 -9.62 1.02 -8.69
C MET A 205 -9.98 1.56 -10.08
N TRP A 206 -9.97 2.87 -10.23
CA TRP A 206 -10.04 3.59 -11.51
C TRP A 206 -8.80 4.46 -11.65
N ALA A 207 -8.32 4.63 -12.85
CA ALA A 207 -7.14 5.45 -13.13
C ALA A 207 -7.37 6.36 -14.33
N ILE A 208 -6.63 7.46 -14.41
CA ILE A 208 -6.54 8.32 -15.60
C ILE A 208 -5.27 7.90 -16.36
N PRO A 209 -5.38 7.13 -17.47
CA PRO A 209 -4.21 6.69 -18.23
C PRO A 209 -3.39 7.89 -18.71
N GLY A 210 -2.06 7.82 -18.54
CA GLY A 210 -1.13 8.89 -18.88
C GLY A 210 -1.15 10.10 -17.91
N GLY A 211 -2.06 10.11 -16.93
CA GLY A 211 -2.22 11.23 -15.99
C GLY A 211 -1.01 11.46 -15.07
N HIS A 212 -0.16 10.45 -14.91
CA HIS A 212 1.07 10.54 -14.11
C HIS A 212 2.09 11.56 -14.66
N THR A 213 2.03 11.86 -15.96
CA THR A 213 2.93 12.83 -16.61
C THR A 213 2.67 14.26 -16.13
N GLY A 214 1.45 14.57 -15.68
CA GLY A 214 1.08 15.86 -15.10
C GLY A 214 1.66 16.11 -13.70
N GLY A 215 2.12 15.06 -13.02
CA GLY A 215 2.63 15.15 -11.65
C GLY A 215 1.52 15.30 -10.60
N ALA A 216 1.93 15.43 -9.33
CA ALA A 216 1.00 15.64 -8.23
C ALA A 216 0.47 17.07 -8.22
N ARG A 217 -0.82 17.24 -7.93
CA ARG A 217 -1.51 18.55 -7.85
C ARG A 217 -1.50 19.14 -6.45
N SER A 218 -1.17 18.36 -5.46
CA SER A 218 -1.05 18.78 -4.07
C SER A 218 0.08 18.05 -3.37
N ARG A 219 0.51 18.58 -2.24
CA ARG A 219 1.48 17.95 -1.36
C ARG A 219 1.00 18.02 0.08
N PHE A 220 0.74 16.87 0.68
CA PHE A 220 0.42 16.72 2.09
C PHE A 220 1.71 16.55 2.88
N ARG A 221 1.95 17.40 3.86
CA ARG A 221 3.19 17.40 4.64
C ARG A 221 2.97 17.81 6.10
N ARG A 222 3.94 17.51 6.93
CA ARG A 222 3.99 18.00 8.31
C ARG A 222 4.32 19.49 8.33
N GLU A 223 3.64 20.22 9.20
CA GLU A 223 3.92 21.63 9.47
C GLU A 223 3.73 21.93 10.96
N GLY A 224 4.83 22.23 11.65
CA GLY A 224 4.82 22.41 13.10
C GLY A 224 4.37 21.12 13.82
N ALA A 225 3.34 21.23 14.65
CA ALA A 225 2.72 20.10 15.34
C ALA A 225 1.60 19.39 14.54
N GLY A 226 1.25 19.89 13.39
CA GLY A 226 0.17 19.36 12.55
C GLY A 226 0.61 19.04 11.14
N THR A 227 -0.34 19.18 10.23
CA THR A 227 -0.12 18.96 8.80
C THR A 227 -0.74 20.08 7.98
N THR A 228 -0.28 20.21 6.74
CA THR A 228 -0.86 21.12 5.74
C THR A 228 -0.87 20.45 4.38
N THR A 229 -1.72 20.93 3.49
CA THR A 229 -1.75 20.54 2.08
C THR A 229 -1.43 21.73 1.22
N ASP A 230 -0.24 21.72 0.62
CA ASP A 230 0.12 22.72 -0.39
C ASP A 230 -0.59 22.39 -1.70
N VAL A 231 -1.31 23.36 -2.26
CA VAL A 231 -1.91 23.23 -3.59
C VAL A 231 -0.89 23.64 -4.63
N LEU A 232 -0.47 22.69 -5.48
CA LEU A 232 0.53 22.91 -6.54
C LEU A 232 -0.14 23.26 -7.88
N ASP A 233 -1.27 22.61 -8.15
CA ASP A 233 -2.13 22.86 -9.30
C ASP A 233 -3.61 22.79 -8.85
N PRO A 234 -4.36 23.89 -8.88
CA PRO A 234 -5.76 23.91 -8.47
C PRO A 234 -6.72 23.33 -9.50
N THR A 235 -6.25 22.91 -10.69
CA THR A 235 -7.08 22.31 -11.72
C THR A 235 -7.66 20.99 -11.22
N PRO A 236 -8.97 20.74 -11.25
CA PRO A 236 -9.55 19.47 -10.86
C PRO A 236 -9.11 18.34 -11.82
N TYR A 237 -9.05 17.10 -11.32
CA TYR A 237 -8.86 15.95 -12.19
C TYR A 237 -10.03 15.80 -13.16
N ASP A 238 -9.74 15.39 -14.38
CA ASP A 238 -10.77 15.07 -15.37
C ASP A 238 -11.38 13.70 -15.06
N MET A 239 -12.46 13.71 -14.30
CA MET A 239 -13.13 12.47 -13.87
C MET A 239 -13.75 11.69 -15.03
N ASP A 240 -14.03 12.34 -16.17
CA ASP A 240 -14.56 11.68 -17.36
C ASP A 240 -13.50 10.84 -18.10
N SER A 241 -12.23 11.08 -17.81
CA SER A 241 -11.09 10.30 -18.33
C SER A 241 -10.73 9.07 -17.47
N LEU A 242 -11.43 8.83 -16.37
CA LEU A 242 -11.21 7.65 -15.55
C LEU A 242 -11.64 6.37 -16.28
N VAL A 243 -10.79 5.35 -16.23
CA VAL A 243 -11.10 4.01 -16.71
C VAL A 243 -11.11 3.01 -15.54
N PRO A 244 -12.08 2.07 -15.49
CA PRO A 244 -12.13 1.09 -14.41
C PRO A 244 -11.05 0.01 -14.62
N LEU A 245 -10.40 -0.38 -13.54
CA LEU A 245 -9.46 -1.48 -13.49
C LEU A 245 -10.13 -2.65 -12.76
N GLU A 246 -11.07 -3.31 -13.47
CA GLU A 246 -11.70 -4.53 -12.96
C GLU A 246 -10.73 -5.69 -13.13
N VAL A 247 -10.46 -6.42 -12.05
CA VAL A 247 -9.47 -7.49 -12.02
C VAL A 247 -9.92 -8.65 -11.13
N ALA A 248 -9.48 -9.85 -11.47
CA ALA A 248 -9.66 -11.03 -10.63
C ALA A 248 -8.69 -11.00 -9.43
N ALA A 249 -9.05 -11.73 -8.38
CA ALA A 249 -8.16 -12.02 -7.25
C ALA A 249 -6.83 -12.61 -7.78
N GLY A 250 -5.71 -12.27 -7.13
CA GLY A 250 -4.36 -12.66 -7.55
C GLY A 250 -3.69 -11.70 -8.52
N THR A 251 -4.42 -10.71 -9.04
CA THR A 251 -3.83 -9.68 -9.91
C THR A 251 -3.02 -8.67 -9.10
N CYS A 252 -1.85 -8.27 -9.62
CA CYS A 252 -1.10 -7.10 -9.19
C CYS A 252 -1.33 -5.95 -10.18
N ILE A 253 -1.65 -4.77 -9.69
CA ILE A 253 -1.60 -3.52 -10.46
C ILE A 253 -0.40 -2.74 -9.93
N ALA A 254 0.64 -2.58 -10.75
CA ALA A 254 1.74 -1.67 -10.45
C ALA A 254 1.45 -0.31 -11.09
N PHE A 255 1.55 0.77 -10.32
CA PHE A 255 1.22 2.10 -10.81
C PHE A 255 2.16 3.19 -10.27
N HIS A 256 2.44 4.17 -11.12
CA HIS A 256 3.30 5.29 -10.80
C HIS A 256 2.64 6.18 -9.72
N GLY A 257 3.40 6.62 -8.73
CA GLY A 257 2.88 7.41 -7.60
C GLY A 257 2.20 8.73 -7.98
N CYS A 258 2.48 9.27 -9.16
CA CYS A 258 1.77 10.43 -9.70
C CYS A 258 0.54 10.07 -10.56
N LEU A 259 0.17 8.80 -10.68
CA LEU A 259 -1.03 8.41 -11.42
C LEU A 259 -2.28 8.83 -10.65
N PRO A 260 -3.14 9.69 -11.22
CA PRO A 260 -4.42 9.98 -10.59
C PRO A 260 -5.30 8.74 -10.61
N HIS A 261 -5.75 8.32 -9.43
CA HIS A 261 -6.62 7.17 -9.27
C HIS A 261 -7.72 7.42 -8.25
N TRP A 262 -8.79 6.66 -8.37
CA TRP A 262 -10.01 6.80 -7.62
C TRP A 262 -10.63 5.41 -7.36
N SER A 263 -11.48 5.31 -6.36
CA SER A 263 -12.25 4.09 -6.11
C SER A 263 -13.64 4.46 -5.57
N GLY A 264 -14.67 4.05 -6.27
CA GLY A 264 -16.06 4.27 -5.86
C GLY A 264 -16.44 3.54 -4.57
N PRO A 265 -17.60 3.87 -3.98
CA PRO A 265 -18.11 3.12 -2.85
C PRO A 265 -18.47 1.69 -3.25
N ASN A 266 -18.45 0.77 -2.28
CA ASN A 266 -18.97 -0.58 -2.48
C ASN A 266 -20.51 -0.57 -2.37
N THR A 267 -21.17 -0.76 -3.50
CA THR A 267 -22.64 -0.81 -3.60
C THR A 267 -23.18 -2.24 -3.77
N SER A 268 -22.32 -3.24 -3.55
CA SER A 268 -22.62 -4.65 -3.71
C SER A 268 -22.71 -5.39 -2.37
N ASP A 269 -23.09 -6.66 -2.42
CA ASP A 269 -23.09 -7.60 -1.28
C ASP A 269 -21.77 -8.39 -1.17
N HIS A 270 -20.79 -8.10 -2.03
CA HIS A 270 -19.46 -8.72 -2.02
C HIS A 270 -18.40 -7.76 -1.47
N PRO A 271 -17.52 -8.19 -0.55
CA PRO A 271 -16.40 -7.36 -0.10
C PRO A 271 -15.38 -7.16 -1.23
N ARG A 272 -14.51 -6.19 -1.06
CA ARG A 272 -13.33 -6.02 -1.90
C ARG A 272 -12.12 -5.78 -1.01
N LEU A 273 -11.33 -6.82 -0.82
CA LEU A 273 -10.11 -6.80 -0.03
C LEU A 273 -8.90 -6.61 -0.95
N ALA A 274 -8.00 -5.74 -0.56
CA ALA A 274 -6.74 -5.53 -1.27
C ALA A 274 -5.59 -5.34 -0.30
N TYR A 275 -4.39 -5.71 -0.73
CA TYR A 275 -3.14 -5.32 -0.08
C TYR A 275 -2.40 -4.32 -0.94
N THR A 276 -1.86 -3.26 -0.34
CA THR A 276 -1.04 -2.27 -1.05
C THR A 276 0.34 -2.18 -0.44
N LEU A 277 1.33 -2.00 -1.30
CA LEU A 277 2.72 -1.78 -0.93
C LEU A 277 3.27 -0.61 -1.72
N HIS A 278 3.70 0.46 -1.05
CA HIS A 278 4.38 1.58 -1.68
C HIS A 278 5.88 1.43 -1.53
N ILE A 279 6.58 1.59 -2.66
CA ILE A 279 8.04 1.54 -2.73
C ILE A 279 8.58 2.87 -3.24
N ILE A 280 9.78 3.20 -2.80
CA ILE A 280 10.55 4.37 -3.26
C ILE A 280 11.95 3.92 -3.64
N ASP A 281 12.65 4.72 -4.43
CA ASP A 281 14.09 4.51 -4.66
C ASP A 281 14.89 5.21 -3.57
N GLY A 282 15.77 4.46 -2.89
CA GLY A 282 16.66 4.97 -1.83
C GLY A 282 17.66 6.00 -2.32
N THR A 283 17.88 6.11 -3.65
CA THR A 283 18.72 7.16 -4.27
C THR A 283 18.01 8.52 -4.35
N ALA A 284 16.67 8.56 -4.16
CA ALA A 284 15.90 9.79 -4.15
C ALA A 284 15.87 10.43 -2.75
N ASP A 285 15.72 11.75 -2.71
CA ASP A 285 15.48 12.47 -1.45
C ASP A 285 14.04 12.24 -0.97
N TYR A 286 13.86 11.42 0.08
CA TYR A 286 12.59 11.28 0.80
C TYR A 286 12.50 12.39 1.83
N ARG A 287 11.63 13.37 1.58
CA ARG A 287 11.56 14.63 2.33
C ARG A 287 11.25 14.40 3.81
N SER A 288 11.99 15.07 4.68
CA SER A 288 11.85 14.98 6.15
C SER A 288 10.53 15.54 6.68
N ASP A 289 9.80 16.32 5.87
CA ASP A 289 8.48 16.84 6.17
C ASP A 289 7.32 15.98 5.61
N ASN A 290 7.60 14.82 5.02
CA ASN A 290 6.54 13.84 4.74
C ASN A 290 5.84 13.43 6.02
N TRP A 291 4.52 13.21 5.95
CA TRP A 291 3.74 12.81 7.13
C TRP A 291 4.21 11.44 7.67
N LEU A 292 4.54 10.50 6.79
CA LEU A 292 5.03 9.18 7.12
C LEU A 292 6.54 9.23 7.31
N GLN A 293 7.00 9.10 8.54
CA GLN A 293 8.42 9.06 8.89
C GLN A 293 8.72 7.80 9.68
N ARG A 294 9.80 7.11 9.31
CA ARG A 294 10.29 5.95 10.06
C ARG A 294 11.30 6.38 11.12
N GLY A 295 11.17 5.80 12.30
CA GLY A 295 12.16 5.96 13.35
C GLY A 295 13.41 5.07 13.15
N PRO A 296 14.48 5.32 13.93
CA PRO A 296 15.72 4.55 13.84
C PRO A 296 15.54 3.07 14.22
N ASP A 297 14.51 2.74 15.00
CA ASP A 297 14.24 1.37 15.45
C ASP A 297 13.54 0.52 14.36
N LEU A 298 12.92 1.16 13.37
CA LEU A 298 12.29 0.50 12.22
C LEU A 298 12.64 1.24 10.92
N PRO A 299 13.92 1.24 10.49
CA PRO A 299 14.33 1.91 9.25
C PRO A 299 13.70 1.23 8.03
N LEU A 300 13.62 1.97 6.91
CA LEU A 300 13.19 1.40 5.64
C LEU A 300 14.14 0.28 5.23
N ARG A 301 13.58 -0.81 4.72
CA ARG A 301 14.31 -1.97 4.20
C ARG A 301 13.87 -2.27 2.76
N GLY A 302 14.76 -2.81 1.97
CA GLY A 302 14.47 -3.32 0.64
C GLY A 302 13.89 -4.73 0.65
N PHE A 303 14.10 -5.45 -0.44
CA PHE A 303 13.64 -6.82 -0.64
C PHE A 303 14.61 -7.89 -0.10
N ALA A 304 15.79 -7.51 0.38
CA ALA A 304 16.79 -8.42 0.94
C ALA A 304 16.67 -8.54 2.47
#